data_fa16e5fd7b4586c99c1f0ab693e4808b
#
_entry.id   fa16e5fd7b4586c99c1f0ab693e4808b
#
_cell.length_a   1.000
_cell.length_b   1.000
_cell.length_c   1.000
_cell.angle_alpha   90.00
_cell.angle_beta   90.00
_cell.angle_gamma   90.00
#
_symmetry.space_group_name_H-M   'P 1'
#
loop_
_entity.id
_entity.type
_entity.pdbx_description
1 polymer ?
#
loop_
_entity_poly.entity_id
_entity_poly.type
_entity_poly.pdbx_seq_one_letter_code
_entity_poly.pdbx_strand_id
1 'polypeptide(L)'
;MDDSTELGEWEFIGRRGGAVSRLVPGEVLYADPQVKVRAQTAAQELLFDFTDDRAVLSMLRSRHDDEEAMFATGARWGVPLAVIGLFAVIYWAGVARYWESSAARSGYLAVASFLILLLAFFFVRGAVKIWGDRSRQNLRARAHKYRELTHAARRAGVDLPSHYPHYGPYPFAANFHRQTALAESDEEGER
;
A
#
# COMPACT_ATOMS: atom_id res chain seq x y z
N MET A 1 -11.46 -1.02 -21.57
CA MET A 1 -12.71 -1.50 -20.99
C MET A 1 -12.71 -0.94 -19.59
N ASP A 2 -13.27 0.26 -19.50
CA ASP A 2 -13.24 1.08 -18.27
C ASP A 2 -14.51 0.72 -17.50
N ASP A 3 -14.40 -0.32 -16.67
CA ASP A 3 -15.46 -0.74 -15.77
C ASP A 3 -15.29 0.04 -14.46
N SER A 4 -15.47 1.36 -14.55
CA SER A 4 -15.60 2.22 -13.38
C SER A 4 -16.92 1.83 -12.70
N THR A 5 -16.86 0.84 -11.83
CA THR A 5 -17.97 0.46 -10.95
C THR A 5 -18.32 1.73 -10.14
N GLU A 6 -19.43 2.36 -10.48
CA GLU A 6 -19.95 3.48 -9.70
C GLU A 6 -20.24 2.99 -8.28
N LEU A 7 -19.39 3.37 -7.34
CA LEU A 7 -19.55 3.02 -5.94
C LEU A 7 -20.73 3.80 -5.36
N GLY A 8 -21.62 3.10 -4.67
CA GLY A 8 -22.67 3.73 -3.89
C GLY A 8 -22.13 4.68 -2.83
N GLU A 9 -22.97 5.54 -2.26
CA GLU A 9 -22.59 6.59 -1.32
C GLU A 9 -21.74 6.04 -0.15
N TRP A 10 -22.10 4.87 0.38
CA TRP A 10 -21.48 4.23 1.55
C TRP A 10 -20.69 2.96 1.20
N GLU A 11 -20.20 2.87 -0.02
CA GLU A 11 -19.48 1.71 -0.52
C GLU A 11 -18.01 1.98 -0.77
N PHE A 12 -17.20 0.96 -0.59
CA PHE A 12 -15.76 0.99 -0.85
C PHE A 12 -15.27 -0.37 -1.35
N ILE A 13 -14.10 -0.39 -1.97
CA ILE A 13 -13.41 -1.62 -2.34
C ILE A 13 -12.27 -1.83 -1.34
N GLY A 14 -12.36 -2.87 -0.53
CA GLY A 14 -11.37 -3.13 0.52
C GLY A 14 -10.03 -3.64 -0.01
N ARG A 15 -10.05 -4.42 -1.08
CA ARG A 15 -8.87 -5.05 -1.67
C ARG A 15 -8.95 -4.96 -3.19
N ARG A 16 -7.81 -4.80 -3.85
CA ARG A 16 -7.74 -4.83 -5.31
C ARG A 16 -8.36 -6.12 -5.88
N GLY A 17 -9.25 -5.98 -6.84
CA GLY A 17 -10.02 -7.10 -7.41
C GLY A 17 -10.99 -7.75 -6.42
N GLY A 18 -11.24 -7.12 -5.28
CA GLY A 18 -12.23 -7.55 -4.30
C GLY A 18 -13.63 -7.03 -4.62
N ALA A 19 -14.63 -7.62 -3.96
CA ALA A 19 -16.01 -7.16 -4.06
C ALA A 19 -16.18 -5.79 -3.39
N VAL A 20 -17.17 -5.05 -3.87
CA VAL A 20 -17.66 -3.84 -3.23
C VAL A 20 -18.21 -4.19 -1.85
N SER A 21 -17.85 -3.43 -0.85
CA SER A 21 -18.22 -3.62 0.54
C SER A 21 -18.86 -2.35 1.08
N ARG A 22 -19.84 -2.50 1.96
CA ARG A 22 -20.50 -1.36 2.61
C ARG A 22 -19.77 -0.99 3.90
N LEU A 23 -19.65 0.31 4.16
CA LEU A 23 -19.11 0.81 5.41
C LEU A 23 -20.00 0.40 6.58
N VAL A 24 -19.39 -0.11 7.64
CA VAL A 24 -20.08 -0.33 8.92
C VAL A 24 -20.11 1.02 9.66
N PRO A 25 -21.29 1.50 10.08
CA PRO A 25 -21.39 2.77 10.80
C PRO A 25 -20.57 2.77 12.08
N GLY A 26 -19.97 3.92 12.41
CA GLY A 26 -19.18 4.09 13.62
C GLY A 26 -19.97 3.82 14.89
N GLU A 27 -21.27 4.10 14.91
CA GLU A 27 -22.16 3.78 16.04
C GLU A 27 -22.17 2.28 16.35
N VAL A 28 -22.15 1.43 15.34
CA VAL A 28 -22.08 -0.04 15.50
C VAL A 28 -20.69 -0.47 15.89
N LEU A 29 -19.67 0.06 15.21
CA LEU A 29 -18.27 -0.31 15.44
C LEU A 29 -17.78 0.05 16.84
N TYR A 30 -18.23 1.19 17.40
CA TYR A 30 -17.83 1.72 18.69
C TYR A 30 -18.93 1.58 19.75
N ALA A 31 -19.81 0.57 19.62
CA ALA A 31 -20.82 0.25 20.63
C ALA A 31 -20.18 -0.15 21.97
N ASP A 32 -19.03 -0.80 21.94
CA ASP A 32 -18.26 -1.13 23.16
C ASP A 32 -17.47 0.10 23.65
N PRO A 33 -17.62 0.50 24.94
CA PRO A 33 -16.94 1.67 25.50
C PRO A 33 -15.40 1.59 25.43
N GLN A 34 -14.82 0.40 25.54
CA GLN A 34 -13.36 0.25 25.49
C GLN A 34 -12.84 0.46 24.06
N VAL A 35 -13.59 0.01 23.05
CA VAL A 35 -13.24 0.24 21.65
C VAL A 35 -13.36 1.73 21.32
N LYS A 36 -14.40 2.40 21.84
CA LYS A 36 -14.58 3.85 21.68
C LYS A 36 -13.41 4.65 22.27
N VAL A 37 -12.96 4.32 23.48
CA VAL A 37 -11.80 4.98 24.10
C VAL A 37 -10.53 4.77 23.26
N ARG A 38 -10.32 3.55 22.73
CA ARG A 38 -9.19 3.28 21.82
C ARG A 38 -9.27 4.07 20.54
N ALA A 39 -10.46 4.25 19.98
CA ALA A 39 -10.67 5.07 18.78
C ALA A 39 -10.35 6.54 19.05
N GLN A 40 -10.75 7.07 20.21
CA GLN A 40 -10.43 8.44 20.63
C GLN A 40 -8.93 8.65 20.85
N THR A 41 -8.23 7.71 21.48
CA THR A 41 -6.77 7.76 21.63
C THR A 41 -6.09 7.73 20.27
N ALA A 42 -6.53 6.84 19.38
CA ALA A 42 -5.99 6.75 18.04
C ALA A 42 -6.28 8.03 17.20
N ALA A 43 -7.41 8.69 17.44
CA ALA A 43 -7.74 9.95 16.79
C ALA A 43 -6.77 11.07 17.18
N GLN A 44 -6.35 11.12 18.43
CA GLN A 44 -5.34 12.06 18.89
C GLN A 44 -3.94 11.76 18.34
N GLU A 45 -3.55 10.47 18.30
CA GLU A 45 -2.25 10.03 17.78
C GLU A 45 -2.08 10.31 16.27
N LEU A 46 -3.15 10.16 15.48
CA LEU A 46 -3.09 10.19 14.01
C LEU A 46 -3.80 11.41 13.41
N LEU A 47 -4.23 12.34 14.26
CA LEU A 47 -4.98 13.55 13.86
C LEU A 47 -6.10 13.20 12.84
N PHE A 48 -6.90 12.17 13.19
CA PHE A 48 -7.93 11.65 12.30
C PHE A 48 -9.12 11.12 13.11
N ASP A 49 -10.30 11.66 12.84
CA ASP A 49 -11.52 11.23 13.53
C ASP A 49 -12.04 9.90 12.96
N PHE A 50 -11.82 8.82 13.71
CA PHE A 50 -12.34 7.49 13.36
C PHE A 50 -13.83 7.33 13.59
N THR A 51 -14.49 8.29 14.25
CA THR A 51 -15.94 8.26 14.48
C THR A 51 -16.73 8.98 13.37
N ASP A 52 -16.06 9.73 12.51
CA ASP A 52 -16.65 10.32 11.32
C ASP A 52 -16.67 9.30 10.17
N ASP A 53 -17.85 8.75 9.91
CA ASP A 53 -18.06 7.75 8.86
C ASP A 53 -17.67 8.25 7.46
N ARG A 54 -17.83 9.56 7.17
CA ARG A 54 -17.42 10.13 5.88
C ARG A 54 -15.90 10.20 5.76
N ALA A 55 -15.22 10.60 6.82
CA ALA A 55 -13.77 10.62 6.85
C ALA A 55 -13.19 9.22 6.69
N VAL A 56 -13.74 8.24 7.42
CA VAL A 56 -13.36 6.82 7.31
C VAL A 56 -13.59 6.29 5.90
N LEU A 57 -14.73 6.57 5.29
CA LEU A 57 -15.04 6.15 3.93
C LEU A 57 -14.05 6.73 2.91
N SER A 58 -13.74 8.02 3.03
CA SER A 58 -12.75 8.68 2.16
C SER A 58 -11.36 8.06 2.32
N MET A 59 -10.97 7.75 3.54
CA MET A 59 -9.71 7.04 3.85
C MET A 59 -9.68 5.65 3.21
N LEU A 60 -10.77 4.88 3.28
CA LEU A 60 -10.85 3.53 2.71
C LEU A 60 -10.75 3.55 1.18
N ARG A 61 -11.41 4.52 0.53
CA ARG A 61 -11.32 4.74 -0.92
C ARG A 61 -9.90 5.14 -1.33
N SER A 62 -9.33 6.13 -0.64
CA SER A 62 -7.94 6.57 -0.91
C SER A 62 -6.90 5.46 -0.66
N ARG A 63 -7.16 4.55 0.30
CA ARG A 63 -6.33 3.37 0.50
C ARG A 63 -6.37 2.42 -0.70
N HIS A 64 -7.53 2.22 -1.28
CA HIS A 64 -7.66 1.41 -2.50
C HIS A 64 -6.84 2.01 -3.65
N ASP A 65 -6.95 3.32 -3.87
CA ASP A 65 -6.19 4.06 -4.88
C ASP A 65 -4.67 3.96 -4.63
N ASP A 66 -4.23 4.01 -3.36
CA ASP A 66 -2.82 3.83 -2.99
C ASP A 66 -2.33 2.40 -3.31
N GLU A 67 -3.14 1.37 -3.05
CA GLU A 67 -2.83 -0.02 -3.38
C GLU A 67 -2.72 -0.22 -4.90
N GLU A 68 -3.62 0.37 -5.67
CA GLU A 68 -3.58 0.33 -7.13
C GLU A 68 -2.35 1.04 -7.70
N ALA A 69 -2.02 2.22 -7.18
CA ALA A 69 -0.84 2.97 -7.58
C ALA A 69 0.46 2.21 -7.29
N MET A 70 0.54 1.53 -6.14
CA MET A 70 1.68 0.68 -5.79
C MET A 70 1.82 -0.49 -6.77
N PHE A 71 0.71 -1.17 -7.07
CA PHE A 71 0.72 -2.29 -8.00
C PHE A 71 1.07 -1.85 -9.43
N ALA A 72 0.46 -0.76 -9.91
CA ALA A 72 0.75 -0.20 -11.23
C ALA A 72 2.24 0.15 -11.38
N THR A 73 2.85 0.71 -10.34
CA THR A 73 4.29 1.00 -10.34
C THR A 73 5.13 -0.27 -10.36
N GLY A 74 4.75 -1.27 -9.58
CA GLY A 74 5.40 -2.59 -9.58
C GLY A 74 5.30 -3.27 -10.93
N ALA A 75 4.13 -3.29 -11.55
CA ALA A 75 3.91 -3.88 -12.86
C ALA A 75 4.67 -3.13 -13.96
N ARG A 76 4.64 -1.79 -13.96
CA ARG A 76 5.27 -0.95 -14.98
C ARG A 76 6.78 -1.13 -15.05
N TRP A 77 7.45 -1.28 -13.94
CA TRP A 77 8.92 -1.33 -13.87
C TRP A 77 9.47 -2.70 -13.45
N GLY A 78 8.78 -3.40 -12.57
CA GLY A 78 9.23 -4.69 -12.06
C GLY A 78 9.11 -5.82 -13.08
N VAL A 79 8.04 -5.84 -13.89
CA VAL A 79 7.86 -6.88 -14.93
C VAL A 79 8.93 -6.78 -16.01
N PRO A 80 9.19 -5.62 -16.65
CA PRO A 80 10.29 -5.50 -17.60
C PRO A 80 11.64 -5.87 -16.99
N LEU A 81 11.92 -5.46 -15.76
CA LEU A 81 13.16 -5.80 -15.07
C LEU A 81 13.31 -7.33 -14.90
N ALA A 82 12.25 -8.01 -14.47
CA ALA A 82 12.26 -9.47 -14.32
C ALA A 82 12.43 -10.19 -15.65
N VAL A 83 11.76 -9.73 -16.70
CA VAL A 83 11.87 -10.31 -18.06
C VAL A 83 13.29 -10.15 -18.60
N ILE A 84 13.86 -8.95 -18.54
CA ILE A 84 15.24 -8.71 -19.02
C ILE A 84 16.24 -9.49 -18.19
N GLY A 85 16.05 -9.56 -16.86
CA GLY A 85 16.90 -10.39 -15.98
C GLY A 85 16.86 -11.88 -16.36
N LEU A 86 15.66 -12.41 -16.62
CA LEU A 86 15.48 -13.80 -17.05
C LEU A 86 16.18 -14.06 -18.39
N PHE A 87 15.98 -13.19 -19.38
CA PHE A 87 16.68 -13.33 -20.69
C PHE A 87 18.19 -13.23 -20.53
N ALA A 88 18.71 -12.35 -19.68
CA ALA A 88 20.13 -12.25 -19.42
C ALA A 88 20.69 -13.56 -18.81
N VAL A 89 19.96 -14.19 -17.90
CA VAL A 89 20.35 -15.49 -17.30
C VAL A 89 20.30 -16.60 -18.33
N ILE A 90 19.24 -16.72 -19.11
CA ILE A 90 19.10 -17.77 -20.15
C ILE A 90 20.22 -17.62 -21.20
N TYR A 91 20.47 -16.39 -21.63
CA TYR A 91 21.57 -16.12 -22.58
C TYR A 91 22.91 -16.54 -21.99
N TRP A 92 23.21 -16.15 -20.74
CA TRP A 92 24.45 -16.49 -20.07
C TRP A 92 24.63 -18.02 -19.90
N ALA A 93 23.59 -18.71 -19.46
CA ALA A 93 23.64 -20.14 -19.18
C ALA A 93 23.69 -21.01 -20.46
N GLY A 94 22.97 -20.57 -21.51
CA GLY A 94 22.76 -21.38 -22.72
C GLY A 94 23.59 -20.95 -23.92
N VAL A 95 23.56 -19.70 -24.29
CA VAL A 95 24.07 -19.21 -25.58
C VAL A 95 25.51 -18.72 -25.50
N ALA A 96 25.91 -18.10 -24.37
CA ALA A 96 27.22 -17.47 -24.26
C ALA A 96 28.41 -18.46 -24.43
N ARG A 97 28.18 -19.70 -24.13
CA ARG A 97 29.20 -20.76 -24.31
C ARG A 97 29.51 -21.10 -25.76
N TYR A 98 28.61 -20.82 -26.69
CA TYR A 98 28.75 -21.11 -28.12
C TYR A 98 29.33 -19.92 -28.92
N TRP A 99 29.56 -18.75 -28.30
CA TRP A 99 30.10 -17.60 -28.96
C TRP A 99 31.64 -17.64 -28.95
N GLU A 100 32.22 -17.70 -30.11
CA GLU A 100 33.69 -17.76 -30.28
C GLU A 100 34.37 -16.40 -30.05
N SER A 101 33.65 -15.25 -30.37
CA SER A 101 34.24 -13.94 -30.21
C SER A 101 34.02 -13.35 -28.80
N SER A 102 35.10 -13.07 -28.10
CA SER A 102 35.07 -12.45 -26.77
C SER A 102 34.52 -11.00 -26.80
N ALA A 103 34.72 -10.27 -27.89
CA ALA A 103 34.26 -8.89 -28.03
C ALA A 103 32.75 -8.76 -28.14
N ALA A 104 32.07 -9.61 -28.94
CA ALA A 104 30.61 -9.60 -29.05
C ALA A 104 29.94 -9.99 -27.74
N ARG A 105 30.52 -10.97 -27.03
CA ARG A 105 30.04 -11.41 -25.70
C ARG A 105 30.13 -10.30 -24.66
N SER A 106 31.26 -9.60 -24.59
CA SER A 106 31.43 -8.49 -23.64
C SER A 106 30.53 -7.30 -23.97
N GLY A 107 30.33 -6.98 -25.24
CA GLY A 107 29.39 -5.94 -25.69
C GLY A 107 27.96 -6.23 -25.29
N TYR A 108 27.47 -7.47 -25.50
CA TYR A 108 26.12 -7.87 -25.08
C TYR A 108 25.93 -7.77 -23.56
N LEU A 109 26.89 -8.27 -22.77
CA LEU A 109 26.83 -8.19 -21.32
C LEU A 109 26.81 -6.73 -20.81
N ALA A 110 27.59 -5.85 -21.43
CA ALA A 110 27.60 -4.44 -21.07
C ALA A 110 26.24 -3.78 -21.33
N VAL A 111 25.63 -4.03 -22.50
CA VAL A 111 24.30 -3.49 -22.84
C VAL A 111 23.22 -4.06 -21.92
N ALA A 112 23.20 -5.39 -21.69
CA ALA A 112 22.23 -6.01 -20.81
C ALA A 112 22.34 -5.47 -19.37
N SER A 113 23.56 -5.35 -18.85
CA SER A 113 23.81 -4.78 -17.51
C SER A 113 23.35 -3.34 -17.42
N PHE A 114 23.63 -2.53 -18.43
CA PHE A 114 23.18 -1.13 -18.46
C PHE A 114 21.65 -1.02 -18.45
N LEU A 115 20.95 -1.83 -19.23
CA LEU A 115 19.48 -1.84 -19.27
C LEU A 115 18.89 -2.28 -17.93
N ILE A 116 19.46 -3.31 -17.29
CA ILE A 116 19.02 -3.78 -15.97
C ILE A 116 19.20 -2.67 -14.93
N LEU A 117 20.36 -2.01 -14.91
CA LEU A 117 20.64 -0.91 -13.96
C LEU A 117 19.70 0.27 -14.20
N LEU A 118 19.44 0.62 -15.46
CA LEU A 118 18.54 1.72 -15.81
C LEU A 118 17.11 1.42 -15.34
N LEU A 119 16.60 0.22 -15.59
CA LEU A 119 15.27 -0.19 -15.15
C LEU A 119 15.18 -0.29 -13.63
N ALA A 120 16.22 -0.84 -12.98
CA ALA A 120 16.29 -0.88 -11.52
C ALA A 120 16.26 0.53 -10.92
N PHE A 121 17.00 1.49 -11.52
CA PHE A 121 16.96 2.89 -11.09
C PHE A 121 15.56 3.48 -11.15
N PHE A 122 14.83 3.31 -12.27
CA PHE A 122 13.47 3.83 -12.41
C PHE A 122 12.50 3.12 -11.46
N PHE A 123 12.66 1.81 -11.25
CA PHE A 123 11.87 1.05 -10.27
C PHE A 123 12.07 1.60 -8.86
N VAL A 124 13.33 1.73 -8.42
CA VAL A 124 13.66 2.25 -7.08
C VAL A 124 13.18 3.69 -6.92
N ARG A 125 13.40 4.56 -7.92
CA ARG A 125 12.89 5.93 -7.90
C ARG A 125 11.36 6.00 -7.77
N GLY A 126 10.64 5.16 -8.51
CA GLY A 126 9.18 5.05 -8.42
C GLY A 126 8.72 4.57 -7.05
N ALA A 127 9.38 3.54 -6.53
CA ALA A 127 9.10 3.00 -5.20
C ALA A 127 9.37 4.05 -4.10
N VAL A 128 10.53 4.71 -4.11
CA VAL A 128 10.88 5.75 -3.14
C VAL A 128 9.87 6.90 -3.16
N LYS A 129 9.41 7.34 -4.34
CA LYS A 129 8.39 8.38 -4.45
C LYS A 129 7.07 7.98 -3.78
N ILE A 130 6.62 6.74 -3.97
CA ILE A 130 5.36 6.24 -3.39
C ILE A 130 5.49 5.98 -1.89
N TRP A 131 6.63 5.45 -1.45
CA TRP A 131 6.85 5.11 -0.05
C TRP A 131 7.28 6.33 0.79
N GLY A 132 7.96 7.31 0.21
CA GLY A 132 8.41 8.52 0.88
C GLY A 132 7.38 9.63 0.98
N ASP A 133 6.21 9.49 0.37
CA ASP A 133 5.15 10.49 0.44
C ASP A 133 4.47 10.43 1.82
N ARG A 134 4.60 11.51 2.59
CA ARG A 134 4.04 11.63 3.95
C ARG A 134 2.52 11.44 3.97
N SER A 135 1.81 11.99 3.00
CA SER A 135 0.36 11.86 2.93
C SER A 135 -0.08 10.40 2.81
N ARG A 136 0.65 9.62 2.01
CA ARG A 136 0.44 8.18 1.86
C ARG A 136 0.86 7.38 3.09
N GLN A 137 1.91 7.81 3.78
CA GLN A 137 2.33 7.18 5.04
C GLN A 137 1.25 7.37 6.12
N ASN A 138 0.71 8.58 6.27
CA ASN A 138 -0.37 8.87 7.20
C ASN A 138 -1.65 8.08 6.85
N LEU A 139 -1.99 8.01 5.56
CA LEU A 139 -3.10 7.18 5.08
C LEU A 139 -2.92 5.71 5.47
N ARG A 140 -1.72 5.16 5.29
CA ARG A 140 -1.40 3.76 5.65
C ARG A 140 -1.48 3.54 7.15
N ALA A 141 -0.98 4.49 7.95
CA ALA A 141 -1.07 4.47 9.40
C ALA A 141 -2.53 4.46 9.87
N ARG A 142 -3.36 5.37 9.34
CA ARG A 142 -4.80 5.45 9.63
C ARG A 142 -5.53 4.17 9.22
N ALA A 143 -5.28 3.66 8.04
CA ALA A 143 -5.89 2.40 7.59
C ALA A 143 -5.48 1.20 8.46
N HIS A 144 -4.21 1.11 8.87
CA HIS A 144 -3.77 0.06 9.79
C HIS A 144 -4.48 0.18 11.14
N LYS A 145 -4.54 1.39 11.70
CA LYS A 145 -5.20 1.63 12.99
C LYS A 145 -6.69 1.33 12.93
N TYR A 146 -7.38 1.72 11.86
CA TYR A 146 -8.78 1.36 11.66
C TYR A 146 -8.99 -0.15 11.64
N ARG A 147 -8.11 -0.89 10.98
CA ARG A 147 -8.14 -2.36 11.00
C ARG A 147 -7.93 -2.93 12.41
N GLU A 148 -7.03 -2.37 13.21
CA GLU A 148 -6.87 -2.77 14.62
C GLU A 148 -8.15 -2.52 15.44
N LEU A 149 -8.80 -1.37 15.23
CA LEU A 149 -10.07 -1.03 15.89
C LEU A 149 -11.19 -2.00 15.51
N THR A 150 -11.31 -2.38 14.22
CA THR A 150 -12.30 -3.37 13.78
C THR A 150 -12.04 -4.75 14.39
N HIS A 151 -10.77 -5.15 14.51
CA HIS A 151 -10.43 -6.39 15.22
C HIS A 151 -10.71 -6.31 16.74
N ALA A 152 -10.53 -5.15 17.35
CA ALA A 152 -10.87 -4.95 18.75
C ALA A 152 -12.38 -5.01 18.96
N ALA A 153 -13.18 -4.37 18.09
CA ALA A 153 -14.65 -4.42 18.11
C ALA A 153 -15.16 -5.86 17.98
N ARG A 154 -14.61 -6.63 17.04
CA ARG A 154 -14.98 -8.04 16.87
C ARG A 154 -14.67 -8.86 18.11
N ARG A 155 -13.52 -8.63 18.78
CA ARG A 155 -13.19 -9.31 20.05
C ARG A 155 -14.10 -8.90 21.21
N ALA A 156 -14.65 -7.68 21.16
CA ALA A 156 -15.65 -7.21 22.12
C ALA A 156 -17.07 -7.75 21.84
N GLY A 157 -17.26 -8.58 20.80
CA GLY A 157 -18.53 -9.19 20.46
C GLY A 157 -19.40 -8.39 19.50
N VAL A 158 -18.88 -7.32 18.90
CA VAL A 158 -19.60 -6.57 17.87
C VAL A 158 -19.72 -7.46 16.62
N ASP A 159 -20.95 -7.62 16.13
CA ASP A 159 -21.22 -8.39 14.90
C ASP A 159 -20.77 -7.58 13.68
N LEU A 160 -19.68 -8.01 13.07
CA LEU A 160 -19.08 -7.38 11.89
C LEU A 160 -19.03 -8.38 10.74
N PRO A 161 -19.25 -7.95 9.49
CA PRO A 161 -19.10 -8.82 8.32
C PRO A 161 -17.75 -9.56 8.35
N SER A 162 -17.74 -10.79 7.84
CA SER A 162 -16.54 -11.60 7.78
C SER A 162 -15.43 -10.83 7.02
N HIS A 163 -14.22 -10.87 7.56
CA HIS A 163 -13.05 -10.19 6.98
C HIS A 163 -13.13 -8.66 6.87
N TYR A 164 -14.14 -8.00 7.44
CA TYR A 164 -14.19 -6.54 7.48
C TYR A 164 -12.93 -5.98 8.16
N PRO A 165 -12.27 -4.96 7.64
CA PRO A 165 -12.66 -4.07 6.53
C PRO A 165 -12.27 -4.57 5.12
N HIS A 166 -12.09 -5.86 4.90
CA HIS A 166 -11.81 -6.51 3.61
C HIS A 166 -10.47 -6.19 2.97
N TYR A 167 -9.49 -5.74 3.75
CA TYR A 167 -8.11 -5.55 3.31
C TYR A 167 -7.10 -6.12 4.30
N GLY A 168 -5.93 -6.49 3.78
CA GLY A 168 -4.81 -6.99 4.57
C GLY A 168 -3.94 -5.87 5.18
N PRO A 169 -2.97 -6.23 6.03
CA PRO A 169 -1.96 -5.29 6.48
C PRO A 169 -1.10 -4.83 5.30
N TYR A 170 -0.63 -3.57 5.36
CA TYR A 170 0.44 -3.16 4.46
C TYR A 170 1.72 -3.95 4.78
N PRO A 171 2.45 -4.42 3.76
CA PRO A 171 3.77 -4.97 3.99
C PRO A 171 4.65 -3.88 4.63
N PHE A 172 5.38 -4.21 5.67
CA PHE A 172 6.27 -3.29 6.41
C PHE A 172 5.59 -2.18 7.25
N ALA A 173 4.28 -2.23 7.46
CA ALA A 173 3.54 -1.19 8.17
C ALA A 173 3.94 -1.01 9.64
N ALA A 174 4.48 -2.02 10.31
CA ALA A 174 4.75 -1.99 11.74
C ALA A 174 5.76 -0.90 12.18
N ASN A 175 6.66 -0.49 11.28
CA ASN A 175 7.72 0.48 11.61
C ASN A 175 7.38 1.93 11.24
N PHE A 176 6.34 2.16 10.43
CA PHE A 176 6.00 3.50 9.94
C PHE A 176 5.18 4.35 10.92
N HIS A 177 4.38 3.72 11.80
CA HIS A 177 3.42 4.43 12.64
C HIS A 177 4.05 5.37 13.66
N ARG A 178 5.17 4.96 14.26
CA ARG A 178 5.79 5.71 15.34
C ARG A 178 6.55 6.94 14.85
N GLN A 179 7.09 6.87 13.64
CA GLN A 179 7.90 7.95 13.07
C GLN A 179 7.07 9.08 12.46
N THR A 180 5.92 8.77 11.86
CA THR A 180 5.05 9.77 11.23
C THR A 180 4.28 10.59 12.26
N ALA A 181 3.75 9.98 13.30
CA ALA A 181 3.04 10.71 14.35
C ALA A 181 3.97 11.65 15.14
N LEU A 182 5.21 11.24 15.40
CA LEU A 182 6.21 12.08 16.08
C LEU A 182 6.67 13.24 15.19
N ALA A 183 6.84 13.04 13.88
CA ALA A 183 7.27 14.09 12.96
C ALA A 183 6.20 15.18 12.75
N GLU A 184 4.91 14.84 12.80
CA GLU A 184 3.82 15.82 12.74
C GLU A 184 3.72 16.64 14.04
N SER A 185 3.92 16.01 15.20
CA SER A 185 3.89 16.73 16.49
C SER A 185 5.04 17.74 16.65
N ASP A 186 6.20 17.45 16.06
CA ASP A 186 7.35 18.34 16.08
C ASP A 186 7.16 19.56 15.17
N GLU A 187 6.48 19.40 14.01
CA GLU A 187 6.17 20.50 13.08
C GLU A 187 5.06 21.44 13.60
N GLU A 188 4.11 20.93 14.41
CA GLU A 188 3.07 21.77 15.03
C GLU A 188 3.58 22.54 16.26
N GLY A 189 4.61 22.00 16.93
CA GLY A 189 5.24 22.67 18.07
C GLY A 189 6.14 23.86 17.69
N GLU A 190 6.54 23.96 16.41
CA GLU A 190 7.38 25.06 15.87
C GLU A 190 6.59 26.22 15.23
N ARG A 191 5.25 26.13 15.15
CA ARG A 191 4.37 27.19 14.61
C ARG A 191 3.64 27.91 15.72
#